data_8eaaddfa8d3fe3a4a0fd16e5c021636d
#
_entry.id   8eaaddfa8d3fe3a4a0fd16e5c021636d
#
_cell.length_a   1.000
_cell.length_b   1.000
_cell.length_c   1.000
_cell.angle_alpha   90.00
_cell.angle_beta   90.00
_cell.angle_gamma   90.00
#
_symmetry.space_group_name_H-M   'P 1'
#
loop_
_entity.id
_entity.type
_entity.pdbx_description
1 polymer ?
#
loop_
_entity_poly.entity_id
_entity_poly.type
_entity_poly.pdbx_seq_one_letter_code
_entity_poly.pdbx_strand_id
1 'polypeptide(L)'
;MFKPQYQDVITDLATPAYVFDIDVLQERIEFIQGILGKNIQLCYAMKANPFVIKSIEGIIDCYEVCSHGEFEICKRAGIPMEKVVLSGVYKNADDILKVMKTYRDCLVYTSESVHQFTMIHEIAKKLDCQVPLLLRITT
;
A
#
# COMPACT_ATOMS: atom_id res chain seq x y z
N MET A 1 12.71 22.12 -11.80
CA MET A 1 13.98 22.84 -11.51
C MET A 1 14.33 22.46 -10.09
N PHE A 2 15.52 21.89 -9.84
CA PHE A 2 15.95 21.55 -8.49
C PHE A 2 16.07 22.78 -7.61
N LYS A 3 15.64 22.67 -6.36
CA LYS A 3 15.84 23.76 -5.39
C LYS A 3 17.35 23.95 -5.17
N PRO A 4 17.86 25.17 -5.00
CA PRO A 4 19.31 25.42 -4.82
C PRO A 4 19.96 24.60 -3.69
N GLN A 5 19.21 24.30 -2.65
CA GLN A 5 19.65 23.51 -1.49
C GLN A 5 20.06 22.07 -1.81
N TYR A 6 19.70 21.53 -2.99
CA TYR A 6 20.08 20.17 -3.40
C TYR A 6 21.36 20.11 -4.23
N GLN A 7 21.95 21.28 -4.58
CA GLN A 7 23.10 21.34 -5.48
C GLN A 7 24.30 20.62 -4.88
N ASP A 8 24.55 20.81 -3.60
CA ASP A 8 25.67 20.17 -2.90
C ASP A 8 25.48 18.66 -2.78
N VAL A 9 24.23 18.21 -2.48
CA VAL A 9 23.90 16.78 -2.39
C VAL A 9 24.08 16.08 -3.75
N ILE A 10 23.67 16.73 -4.85
CA ILE A 10 23.74 16.17 -6.21
C ILE A 10 25.19 16.07 -6.68
N THR A 11 26.05 17.02 -6.27
CA THR A 11 27.46 17.05 -6.68
C THR A 11 28.25 15.87 -6.13
N ASP A 12 27.91 15.39 -4.93
CA ASP A 12 28.60 14.30 -4.23
C ASP A 12 28.03 12.90 -4.54
N LEU A 13 26.91 12.83 -5.29
CA LEU A 13 26.28 11.54 -5.62
C LEU A 13 26.91 10.91 -6.87
N ALA A 14 27.25 9.63 -6.75
CA ALA A 14 27.58 8.81 -7.92
C ALA A 14 26.37 8.70 -8.85
N THR A 15 26.55 9.01 -10.13
CA THR A 15 25.48 8.91 -11.14
C THR A 15 25.55 7.59 -11.92
N PRO A 16 24.41 7.03 -12.39
CA PRO A 16 23.06 7.60 -12.28
C PRO A 16 22.44 7.43 -10.89
N ALA A 17 21.69 8.44 -10.41
CA ALA A 17 21.04 8.44 -9.12
C ALA A 17 19.63 9.05 -9.19
N TYR A 18 18.71 8.57 -8.34
CA TYR A 18 17.43 9.20 -8.10
C TYR A 18 17.49 9.98 -6.77
N VAL A 19 17.08 11.22 -6.79
CA VAL A 19 16.96 12.06 -5.58
C VAL A 19 15.48 12.26 -5.31
N PHE A 20 15.05 11.90 -4.10
CA PHE A 20 13.67 12.01 -3.68
C PHE A 20 13.54 12.99 -2.52
N ASP A 21 12.73 14.04 -2.73
CA ASP A 21 12.47 15.08 -1.72
C ASP A 21 11.25 14.66 -0.88
N ILE A 22 11.50 14.24 0.35
CA ILE A 22 10.45 13.79 1.27
C ILE A 22 9.58 14.94 1.75
N ASP A 23 10.15 16.12 1.96
CA ASP A 23 9.37 17.28 2.43
C ASP A 23 8.36 17.71 1.37
N VAL A 24 8.75 17.74 0.09
CA VAL A 24 7.84 18.01 -1.03
C VAL A 24 6.73 16.95 -1.13
N LEU A 25 7.06 15.69 -0.88
CA LEU A 25 6.05 14.63 -0.86
C LEU A 25 5.05 14.83 0.28
N GLN A 26 5.52 15.15 1.48
CA GLN A 26 4.67 15.39 2.64
C GLN A 26 3.75 16.58 2.40
N GLU A 27 4.31 17.73 1.97
CA GLU A 27 3.53 18.92 1.60
C GLU A 27 2.43 18.59 0.56
N ARG A 28 2.76 17.72 -0.41
CA ARG A 28 1.80 17.30 -1.44
C ARG A 28 0.67 16.43 -0.89
N ILE A 29 0.98 15.51 0.02
CA ILE A 29 -0.02 14.67 0.69
C ILE A 29 -0.96 15.54 1.52
N GLU A 30 -0.41 16.43 2.36
CA GLU A 30 -1.18 17.34 3.19
C GLU A 30 -2.10 18.25 2.35
N PHE A 31 -1.61 18.76 1.23
CA PHE A 31 -2.41 19.55 0.29
C PHE A 31 -3.60 18.74 -0.26
N ILE A 32 -3.38 17.48 -0.66
CA ILE A 32 -4.44 16.62 -1.19
C ILE A 32 -5.47 16.31 -0.09
N GLN A 33 -5.02 15.98 1.12
CA GLN A 33 -5.90 15.71 2.25
C GLN A 33 -6.74 16.96 2.62
N GLY A 34 -6.16 18.14 2.53
CA GLY A 34 -6.87 19.41 2.72
C GLY A 34 -8.02 19.62 1.73
N ILE A 35 -7.84 19.17 0.47
CA ILE A 35 -8.89 19.24 -0.55
C ILE A 35 -9.98 18.18 -0.31
N LEU A 36 -9.58 16.95 0.01
CA LEU A 36 -10.49 15.82 0.18
C LEU A 36 -11.35 15.94 1.45
N GLY A 37 -10.83 16.62 2.47
CA GLY A 37 -11.49 16.74 3.76
C GLY A 37 -11.39 15.47 4.61
N LYS A 38 -11.89 15.55 5.85
CA LYS A 38 -11.66 14.52 6.89
C LYS A 38 -12.44 13.21 6.69
N ASN A 39 -13.39 13.17 5.77
CA ASN A 39 -14.26 12.00 5.55
C ASN A 39 -13.75 11.05 4.46
N ILE A 40 -12.63 11.40 3.81
CA ILE A 40 -12.04 10.61 2.72
C ILE A 40 -10.64 10.18 3.14
N GLN A 41 -10.40 8.88 3.14
CA GLN A 41 -9.08 8.32 3.41
C GLN A 41 -8.22 8.35 2.14
N LEU A 42 -6.96 8.74 2.28
CA LEU A 42 -6.00 8.74 1.21
C LEU A 42 -5.17 7.46 1.24
N CYS A 43 -5.28 6.67 0.18
CA CYS A 43 -4.56 5.41 0.03
C CYS A 43 -3.36 5.58 -0.91
N TYR A 44 -2.16 5.25 -0.43
CA TYR A 44 -0.95 5.29 -1.23
C TYR A 44 -0.76 4.00 -2.03
N ALA A 45 -0.78 4.10 -3.37
CA ALA A 45 -0.51 2.96 -4.25
C ALA A 45 1.00 2.66 -4.29
N MET A 46 1.42 1.64 -3.57
CA MET A 46 2.82 1.31 -3.31
C MET A 46 3.63 0.98 -4.56
N LYS A 47 2.98 0.45 -5.60
CA LYS A 47 3.58 0.17 -6.92
C LYS A 47 4.23 1.40 -7.57
N ALA A 48 3.81 2.62 -7.20
CA ALA A 48 4.39 3.85 -7.75
C ALA A 48 5.82 4.07 -7.26
N ASN A 49 6.06 3.93 -5.96
CA ASN A 49 7.39 4.04 -5.35
C ASN A 49 7.40 3.41 -3.94
N PRO A 50 7.91 2.18 -3.78
CA PRO A 50 7.94 1.51 -2.47
C PRO A 50 8.98 2.08 -1.50
N PHE A 51 9.93 2.89 -1.96
CA PHE A 51 11.03 3.38 -1.10
C PHE A 51 10.59 4.47 -0.12
N VAL A 52 9.47 5.15 -0.38
CA VAL A 52 9.01 6.29 0.43
C VAL A 52 8.02 5.90 1.53
N ILE A 53 7.54 4.66 1.57
CA ILE A 53 6.42 4.25 2.42
C ILE A 53 6.65 4.53 3.91
N LYS A 54 7.87 4.34 4.41
CA LYS A 54 8.20 4.61 5.81
C LYS A 54 8.22 6.11 6.13
N SER A 55 8.63 6.93 5.17
CA SER A 55 8.68 8.39 5.33
C SER A 55 7.29 9.05 5.35
N ILE A 56 6.26 8.37 4.87
CA ILE A 56 4.88 8.88 4.83
C ILE A 56 3.94 8.15 5.80
N GLU A 57 4.45 7.25 6.65
CA GLU A 57 3.61 6.44 7.55
C GLU A 57 2.71 7.26 8.47
N GLY A 58 3.18 8.41 8.95
CA GLY A 58 2.44 9.26 9.87
C GLY A 58 1.36 10.14 9.21
N ILE A 59 1.38 10.26 7.89
CA ILE A 59 0.55 11.22 7.14
C ILE A 59 -0.37 10.58 6.09
N ILE A 60 -0.22 9.27 5.82
CA ILE A 60 -1.10 8.53 4.92
C ILE A 60 -2.04 7.60 5.69
N ASP A 61 -3.27 7.44 5.22
CA ASP A 61 -4.27 6.63 5.91
C ASP A 61 -4.07 5.13 5.67
N CYS A 62 -3.81 4.74 4.42
CA CYS A 62 -3.62 3.34 4.06
C CYS A 62 -2.66 3.16 2.86
N TYR A 63 -2.28 1.91 2.60
CA TYR A 63 -1.35 1.50 1.54
C TYR A 63 -1.99 0.41 0.69
N GLU A 64 -2.11 0.65 -0.62
CA GLU A 64 -2.50 -0.39 -1.56
C GLU A 64 -1.27 -1.19 -1.99
N VAL A 65 -1.30 -2.50 -1.76
CA VAL A 65 -0.30 -3.47 -2.21
C VAL A 65 -0.93 -4.40 -3.25
N CYS A 66 -0.29 -4.54 -4.41
CA CYS A 66 -0.81 -5.29 -5.56
C CYS A 66 -0.11 -6.63 -5.79
N SER A 67 0.87 -6.97 -4.96
CA SER A 67 1.63 -8.20 -5.05
C SER A 67 2.11 -8.69 -3.68
N HIS A 68 2.43 -9.99 -3.59
CA HIS A 68 3.05 -10.55 -2.39
C HIS A 68 4.39 -9.87 -2.05
N GLY A 69 5.18 -9.50 -3.06
CA GLY A 69 6.44 -8.79 -2.85
C GLY A 69 6.25 -7.41 -2.19
N GLU A 70 5.26 -6.64 -2.65
CA GLU A 70 4.91 -5.35 -2.03
C GLU A 70 4.39 -5.54 -0.60
N PHE A 71 3.59 -6.58 -0.35
CA PHE A 71 3.13 -6.92 0.99
C PHE A 71 4.32 -7.20 1.94
N GLU A 72 5.30 -7.99 1.51
CA GLU A 72 6.49 -8.28 2.29
C GLU A 72 7.39 -7.03 2.51
N ILE A 73 7.37 -6.06 1.60
CA ILE A 73 8.04 -4.76 1.79
C ILE A 73 7.34 -3.96 2.90
N CYS A 74 6.00 -3.85 2.89
CA CYS A 74 5.23 -3.22 3.96
C CYS A 74 5.53 -3.83 5.32
N LYS A 75 5.50 -5.16 5.39
CA LYS A 75 5.79 -5.91 6.61
C LYS A 75 7.21 -5.64 7.13
N ARG A 76 8.23 -5.68 6.27
CA ARG A 76 9.62 -5.38 6.65
C ARG A 76 9.83 -3.93 7.06
N ALA A 77 9.09 -3.00 6.45
CA ALA A 77 9.09 -1.59 6.82
C ALA A 77 8.36 -1.31 8.15
N GLY A 78 7.68 -2.32 8.72
CA GLY A 78 6.93 -2.17 9.97
C GLY A 78 5.65 -1.37 9.80
N ILE A 79 5.06 -1.36 8.59
CA ILE A 79 3.76 -0.72 8.36
C ILE A 79 2.67 -1.51 9.10
N PRO A 80 1.83 -0.86 9.90
CA PRO A 80 0.71 -1.51 10.57
C PRO A 80 -0.23 -2.18 9.56
N MET A 81 -0.57 -3.46 9.77
CA MET A 81 -1.34 -4.23 8.79
C MET A 81 -2.78 -3.75 8.63
N GLU A 82 -3.35 -3.10 9.64
CA GLU A 82 -4.65 -2.42 9.57
C GLU A 82 -4.69 -1.25 8.56
N LYS A 83 -3.53 -0.76 8.15
CA LYS A 83 -3.39 0.24 7.08
C LYS A 83 -3.20 -0.37 5.69
N VAL A 84 -3.16 -1.70 5.56
CA VAL A 84 -2.86 -2.36 4.29
C VAL A 84 -4.14 -2.78 3.58
N VAL A 85 -4.25 -2.42 2.30
CA VAL A 85 -5.26 -2.89 1.35
C VAL A 85 -4.58 -3.86 0.38
N LEU A 86 -4.87 -5.15 0.52
CA LEU A 86 -4.32 -6.20 -0.32
C LEU A 86 -5.12 -6.32 -1.63
N SER A 87 -4.61 -5.71 -2.66
CA SER A 87 -5.22 -5.54 -3.98
C SER A 87 -4.50 -6.39 -5.06
N GLY A 88 -4.79 -6.13 -6.31
CA GLY A 88 -4.10 -6.69 -7.46
C GLY A 88 -4.84 -7.82 -8.17
N VAL A 89 -4.63 -7.88 -9.49
CA VAL A 89 -5.29 -8.86 -10.38
C VAL A 89 -4.77 -10.29 -10.20
N TYR A 90 -3.53 -10.44 -9.77
CA TYR A 90 -2.93 -11.75 -9.50
C TYR A 90 -2.87 -12.00 -7.99
N LYS A 91 -3.64 -12.97 -7.54
CA LYS A 91 -3.62 -13.47 -6.16
C LYS A 91 -3.41 -14.98 -6.17
N ASN A 92 -2.39 -15.41 -5.44
CA ASN A 92 -2.09 -16.83 -5.23
C ASN A 92 -2.79 -17.32 -3.96
N ALA A 93 -3.44 -18.48 -4.02
CA ALA A 93 -4.20 -19.04 -2.90
C ALA A 93 -3.31 -19.32 -1.66
N ASP A 94 -2.09 -19.80 -1.87
CA ASP A 94 -1.18 -20.11 -0.77
C ASP A 94 -0.71 -18.83 -0.05
N ASP A 95 -0.47 -17.76 -0.80
CA ASP A 95 -0.07 -16.47 -0.22
C ASP A 95 -1.23 -15.84 0.55
N ILE A 96 -2.44 -15.86 0.00
CA ILE A 96 -3.65 -15.40 0.69
C ILE A 96 -3.90 -16.22 1.96
N LEU A 97 -3.72 -17.53 1.91
CA LEU A 97 -3.87 -18.40 3.07
C LEU A 97 -2.87 -18.05 4.17
N LYS A 98 -1.58 -17.80 3.83
CA LYS A 98 -0.55 -17.41 4.80
C LYS A 98 -0.87 -16.06 5.44
N VAL A 99 -1.23 -15.07 4.63
CA VAL A 99 -1.60 -13.72 5.09
C VAL A 99 -2.83 -13.81 6.01
N MET A 100 -3.88 -14.49 5.59
CA MET A 100 -5.13 -14.60 6.34
C MET A 100 -4.98 -15.40 7.63
N LYS A 101 -4.14 -16.45 7.65
CA LYS A 101 -3.80 -17.16 8.90
C LYS A 101 -3.17 -16.26 9.96
N THR A 102 -2.34 -15.31 9.52
CA THR A 102 -1.55 -14.47 10.44
C THR A 102 -2.32 -13.22 10.84
N TYR A 103 -2.99 -12.58 9.90
CA TYR A 103 -3.53 -11.23 10.08
C TYR A 103 -5.07 -11.16 10.08
N ARG A 104 -5.76 -12.22 9.63
CA ARG A 104 -7.22 -12.32 9.62
C ARG A 104 -7.90 -11.06 9.06
N ASP A 105 -8.63 -10.35 9.89
CA ASP A 105 -9.40 -9.13 9.62
C ASP A 105 -8.61 -7.83 9.80
N CYS A 106 -7.32 -7.92 10.15
CA CYS A 106 -6.49 -6.73 10.35
C CYS A 106 -6.29 -5.89 9.09
N LEU A 107 -6.38 -6.49 7.90
CA LEU A 107 -6.22 -5.78 6.64
C LEU A 107 -7.45 -5.94 5.74
N VAL A 108 -7.56 -5.05 4.77
CA VAL A 108 -8.64 -5.09 3.77
C VAL A 108 -8.19 -5.91 2.56
N TYR A 109 -9.02 -6.86 2.14
CA TYR A 109 -8.81 -7.63 0.90
C TYR A 109 -9.61 -7.01 -0.24
N THR A 110 -9.13 -7.11 -1.47
CA THR A 110 -9.94 -6.79 -2.65
C THR A 110 -10.22 -8.04 -3.47
N SER A 111 -11.33 -8.06 -4.18
CA SER A 111 -11.63 -9.06 -5.20
C SER A 111 -11.90 -8.38 -6.54
N GLU A 112 -11.18 -8.81 -7.57
CA GLU A 112 -11.26 -8.27 -8.92
C GLU A 112 -11.91 -9.24 -9.92
N SER A 113 -12.36 -10.40 -9.42
CA SER A 113 -13.06 -11.40 -10.20
C SER A 113 -13.85 -12.36 -9.31
N VAL A 114 -14.84 -13.05 -9.88
CA VAL A 114 -15.58 -14.11 -9.19
C VAL A 114 -14.63 -15.20 -8.68
N HIS A 115 -13.62 -15.56 -9.46
CA HIS A 115 -12.60 -16.54 -9.05
C HIS A 115 -11.85 -16.11 -7.78
N GLN A 116 -11.40 -14.85 -7.71
CA GLN A 116 -10.73 -14.32 -6.50
C GLN A 116 -11.69 -14.29 -5.30
N PHE A 117 -12.94 -13.88 -5.53
CA PHE A 117 -13.95 -13.90 -4.48
C PHE A 117 -14.14 -15.29 -3.89
N THR A 118 -14.36 -16.30 -4.75
CA THR A 118 -14.54 -17.68 -4.32
C THR A 118 -13.32 -18.18 -3.54
N MET A 119 -12.12 -17.93 -4.04
CA MET A 119 -10.86 -18.30 -3.37
C MET A 119 -10.74 -17.68 -1.97
N ILE A 120 -10.97 -16.38 -1.85
CA ILE A 120 -10.90 -15.65 -0.56
C ILE A 120 -11.97 -16.21 0.40
N HIS A 121 -13.20 -16.41 -0.10
CA HIS A 121 -14.31 -16.95 0.69
C HIS A 121 -14.00 -18.35 1.24
N GLU A 122 -13.53 -19.27 0.39
CA GLU A 122 -13.20 -20.63 0.81
C GLU A 122 -12.04 -20.66 1.83
N ILE A 123 -11.05 -19.78 1.69
CA ILE A 123 -9.96 -19.65 2.66
C ILE A 123 -10.50 -19.11 3.99
N ALA A 124 -11.33 -18.07 3.98
CA ALA A 124 -11.91 -17.50 5.18
C ALA A 124 -12.79 -18.53 5.91
N LYS A 125 -13.62 -19.28 5.17
CA LYS A 125 -14.43 -20.38 5.69
C LYS A 125 -13.57 -21.47 6.33
N LYS A 126 -12.49 -21.91 5.67
CA LYS A 126 -11.54 -22.90 6.19
C LYS A 126 -10.87 -22.46 7.48
N LEU A 127 -10.63 -21.16 7.64
CA LEU A 127 -9.98 -20.57 8.81
C LEU A 127 -10.97 -20.13 9.89
N ASP A 128 -12.26 -20.34 9.65
CA ASP A 128 -13.35 -19.86 10.53
C ASP A 128 -13.16 -18.38 10.93
N CYS A 129 -13.04 -17.52 9.91
CA CYS A 129 -12.88 -16.08 10.12
C CYS A 129 -13.68 -15.26 9.10
N GLN A 130 -13.95 -14.00 9.48
CA GLN A 130 -14.51 -12.98 8.60
C GLN A 130 -13.40 -11.99 8.26
N VAL A 131 -13.41 -11.47 7.04
CA VAL A 131 -12.42 -10.48 6.59
C VAL A 131 -13.12 -9.33 5.85
N PRO A 132 -12.63 -8.09 5.99
CA PRO A 132 -13.10 -6.97 5.18
C PRO A 132 -12.77 -7.22 3.71
N LEU A 133 -13.76 -7.13 2.83
CA LEU A 133 -13.59 -7.38 1.40
C LEU A 133 -14.20 -6.25 0.56
N LEU A 134 -13.40 -5.67 -0.32
CA LEU A 134 -13.83 -4.73 -1.34
C LEU A 134 -13.99 -5.45 -2.69
N LEU A 135 -15.13 -5.30 -3.33
CA LEU A 135 -15.38 -5.82 -4.67
C LEU A 135 -15.10 -4.75 -5.72
N ARG A 136 -14.22 -5.07 -6.67
CA ARG A 136 -14.00 -4.20 -7.82
C ARG A 136 -15.06 -4.49 -8.88
N ILE A 137 -15.87 -3.47 -9.18
CA ILE A 137 -16.88 -3.52 -10.24
C ILE A 137 -16.34 -2.72 -11.41
N THR A 138 -16.29 -3.34 -12.59
CA THR A 138 -15.95 -2.66 -13.85
C THR A 138 -17.23 -2.60 -14.68
N THR A 139 -17.64 -1.38 -15.05
CA THR A 139 -18.77 -1.10 -15.96
C THR A 139 -18.27 -0.91 -17.36
#